data_fb9ced8949a9f4ed5e291dc4fdfe7bce
#
_entry.id   fb9ced8949a9f4ed5e291dc4fdfe7bce
#
_cell.length_a   1.000
_cell.length_b   1.000
_cell.length_c   1.000
_cell.angle_alpha   90.00
_cell.angle_beta   90.00
_cell.angle_gamma   90.00
#
_symmetry.space_group_name_H-M   'P 1'
#
loop_
_entity.id
_entity.type
_entity.pdbx_description
1 polymer ?
#
loop_
_entity_poly.entity_id
_entity_poly.type
_entity_poly.pdbx_seq_one_letter_code
_entity_poly.pdbx_strand_id
1 'polypeptide(L)'
;YHFFNATTNPARQAKNFLQRVKLQPGDLPPVLDIEQDNGVAKILIQQRVKEWLQLVEKEYNVQPIIYTNVDFYNRFLSPQFDGYPLWIAHYFANGKPRIGRKWSFWQHSETGHVNGIDAFVDFNVFNGDSSAFKKLLLKE
;
A
#
# COMPACT_ATOMS: atom_id res chain seq x y z
N TYR A 1 -8.25 -1.10 -2.62
CA TYR A 1 -6.98 -1.86 -2.45
C TYR A 1 -7.09 -3.27 -3.02
N HIS A 2 -5.95 -3.87 -3.30
CA HIS A 2 -5.82 -5.25 -3.72
C HIS A 2 -4.92 -6.01 -2.74
N PHE A 3 -5.44 -7.05 -2.10
CA PHE A 3 -4.64 -7.97 -1.28
C PHE A 3 -3.85 -8.92 -2.17
N PHE A 4 -2.54 -8.80 -2.13
CA PHE A 4 -1.64 -9.50 -3.06
C PHE A 4 -1.34 -10.92 -2.59
N ASN A 5 -1.51 -11.88 -3.47
CA ASN A 5 -1.10 -13.26 -3.24
C ASN A 5 0.19 -13.55 -4.01
N ALA A 6 1.29 -13.78 -3.28
CA ALA A 6 2.60 -14.00 -3.89
C ALA A 6 2.70 -15.29 -4.71
N THR A 7 1.80 -16.27 -4.53
CA THR A 7 1.83 -17.53 -5.30
C THR A 7 1.10 -17.45 -6.63
N THR A 8 0.23 -16.43 -6.83
CA THR A 8 -0.61 -16.32 -8.03
C THR A 8 0.01 -15.39 -9.07
N ASN A 9 -0.39 -15.58 -10.33
CA ASN A 9 0.08 -14.74 -11.45
C ASN A 9 -0.26 -13.26 -11.24
N PRO A 10 0.71 -12.34 -11.22
CA PRO A 10 0.51 -10.92 -10.94
C PRO A 10 -0.30 -10.21 -12.00
N ALA A 11 -0.16 -10.57 -13.29
CA ALA A 11 -0.94 -9.96 -14.36
C ALA A 11 -2.43 -10.31 -14.26
N ARG A 12 -2.77 -11.52 -13.82
CA ARG A 12 -4.16 -11.92 -13.56
C ARG A 12 -4.75 -11.13 -12.39
N GLN A 13 -3.98 -10.94 -11.33
CA GLN A 13 -4.40 -10.12 -10.18
C GLN A 13 -4.62 -8.66 -10.59
N ALA A 14 -3.68 -8.07 -11.34
CA ALA A 14 -3.80 -6.72 -11.87
C ALA A 14 -5.04 -6.58 -12.76
N LYS A 15 -5.25 -7.49 -13.71
CA LYS A 15 -6.43 -7.50 -14.59
C LYS A 15 -7.73 -7.55 -13.78
N ASN A 16 -7.83 -8.43 -12.79
CA ASN A 16 -9.01 -8.52 -11.93
C ASN A 16 -9.28 -7.22 -11.18
N PHE A 17 -8.23 -6.60 -10.63
CA PHE A 17 -8.33 -5.30 -9.95
C PHE A 17 -8.85 -4.22 -10.91
N LEU A 18 -8.22 -4.06 -12.07
CA LEU A 18 -8.56 -3.04 -13.08
C LEU A 18 -9.98 -3.20 -13.66
N GLN A 19 -10.48 -4.42 -13.73
CA GLN A 19 -11.85 -4.67 -14.18
C GLN A 19 -12.90 -4.23 -13.16
N ARG A 20 -12.58 -4.31 -11.87
CA ARG A 20 -13.54 -4.07 -10.77
C ARG A 20 -13.46 -2.68 -10.19
N VAL A 21 -12.29 -2.11 -10.15
CA VAL A 21 -12.04 -0.77 -9.58
C VAL A 21 -12.11 0.26 -10.70
N LYS A 22 -12.88 1.32 -10.49
CA LYS A 22 -13.00 2.46 -11.40
C LYS A 22 -12.73 3.71 -10.59
N LEU A 23 -11.48 4.17 -10.67
CA LEU A 23 -11.05 5.37 -9.96
C LEU A 23 -11.52 6.63 -10.68
N GLN A 24 -11.78 7.66 -9.89
CA GLN A 24 -12.21 8.98 -10.36
C GLN A 24 -11.25 10.07 -9.83
N PRO A 25 -11.24 11.26 -10.46
CA PRO A 25 -10.53 12.40 -9.92
C PRO A 25 -10.94 12.67 -8.45
N GLY A 26 -9.96 12.86 -7.58
CA GLY A 26 -10.16 13.00 -6.15
C GLY A 26 -10.01 11.71 -5.34
N ASP A 27 -9.95 10.54 -5.99
CA ASP A 27 -9.63 9.30 -5.30
C ASP A 27 -8.13 9.21 -4.95
N LEU A 28 -7.80 8.41 -3.93
CA LEU A 28 -6.42 8.01 -3.67
C LEU A 28 -5.92 7.07 -4.80
N PRO A 29 -4.60 7.04 -5.07
CA PRO A 29 -4.01 6.03 -5.94
C PRO A 29 -4.39 4.61 -5.52
N PRO A 30 -4.35 3.63 -6.44
CA PRO A 30 -4.50 2.23 -6.10
C PRO A 30 -3.57 1.81 -4.97
N VAL A 31 -4.02 0.95 -4.07
CA VAL A 31 -3.21 0.41 -2.98
C VAL A 31 -2.97 -1.08 -3.21
N LEU A 32 -1.68 -1.46 -3.25
CA LEU A 32 -1.26 -2.85 -3.20
C LEU A 32 -0.98 -3.23 -1.75
N ASP A 33 -1.81 -4.09 -1.20
CA ASP A 33 -1.68 -4.65 0.14
C ASP A 33 -0.89 -5.96 0.07
N ILE A 34 0.37 -5.93 0.54
CA ILE A 34 1.24 -7.10 0.54
C ILE A 34 1.88 -7.31 1.91
N GLU A 35 1.52 -8.43 2.55
CA GLU A 35 1.90 -8.74 3.92
C GLU A 35 2.41 -10.18 4.10
N GLN A 36 2.25 -11.03 3.09
CA GLN A 36 2.56 -12.45 3.17
C GLN A 36 3.45 -12.90 2.02
N ASP A 37 4.52 -13.63 2.36
CA ASP A 37 5.41 -14.24 1.37
C ASP A 37 4.85 -15.55 0.76
N ASN A 38 3.91 -16.20 1.46
CA ASN A 38 3.30 -17.47 1.06
C ASN A 38 4.36 -18.56 0.70
N GLY A 39 5.55 -18.50 1.32
CA GLY A 39 6.67 -19.40 1.03
C GLY A 39 7.39 -19.11 -0.28
N VAL A 40 7.13 -17.99 -0.93
CA VAL A 40 7.76 -17.58 -2.19
C VAL A 40 9.08 -16.87 -1.92
N ALA A 41 10.11 -17.19 -2.70
CA ALA A 41 11.43 -16.56 -2.56
C ALA A 41 11.39 -15.05 -2.84
N LYS A 42 12.19 -14.28 -2.10
CA LYS A 42 12.26 -12.82 -2.17
C LYS A 42 12.34 -12.29 -3.61
N ILE A 43 13.24 -12.82 -4.41
CA ILE A 43 13.45 -12.36 -5.79
C ILE A 43 12.19 -12.49 -6.64
N LEU A 44 11.45 -13.57 -6.46
CA LEU A 44 10.22 -13.82 -7.19
C LEU A 44 9.06 -12.94 -6.69
N ILE A 45 8.99 -12.68 -5.38
CA ILE A 45 8.07 -11.68 -4.82
C ILE A 45 8.33 -10.31 -5.45
N GLN A 46 9.58 -9.87 -5.49
CA GLN A 46 9.96 -8.58 -6.06
C GLN A 46 9.59 -8.48 -7.55
N GLN A 47 9.83 -9.52 -8.32
CA GLN A 47 9.43 -9.56 -9.74
C GLN A 47 7.92 -9.44 -9.91
N ARG A 48 7.15 -10.22 -9.16
CA ARG A 48 5.68 -10.25 -9.24
C ARG A 48 5.03 -8.96 -8.74
N VAL A 49 5.53 -8.40 -7.66
CA VAL A 49 5.09 -7.09 -7.13
C VAL A 49 5.35 -6.00 -8.16
N LYS A 50 6.57 -5.95 -8.73
CA LYS A 50 6.91 -4.98 -9.76
C LYS A 50 6.00 -5.07 -10.97
N GLU A 51 5.71 -6.27 -11.45
CA GLU A 51 4.80 -6.50 -12.58
C GLU A 51 3.39 -5.96 -12.29
N TRP A 52 2.82 -6.27 -11.13
CA TRP A 52 1.50 -5.76 -10.74
C TRP A 52 1.49 -4.22 -10.68
N LEU A 53 2.48 -3.63 -9.99
CA LEU A 53 2.58 -2.18 -9.85
C LEU A 53 2.67 -1.49 -11.21
N GLN A 54 3.51 -1.98 -12.12
CA GLN A 54 3.68 -1.40 -13.45
C GLN A 54 2.42 -1.49 -14.31
N LEU A 55 1.67 -2.59 -14.24
CA LEU A 55 0.42 -2.76 -14.98
C LEU A 55 -0.65 -1.78 -14.50
N VAL A 56 -0.77 -1.61 -13.18
CA VAL A 56 -1.76 -0.72 -12.58
C VAL A 56 -1.35 0.76 -12.75
N GLU A 57 -0.07 1.09 -12.59
CA GLU A 57 0.47 2.42 -12.85
C GLU A 57 0.23 2.86 -14.31
N LYS A 58 0.45 1.97 -15.26
CA LYS A 58 0.20 2.22 -16.68
C LYS A 58 -1.26 2.56 -16.98
N GLU A 59 -2.20 1.88 -16.34
CA GLU A 59 -3.64 2.08 -16.58
C GLU A 59 -4.15 3.40 -16.00
N TYR A 60 -3.74 3.73 -14.78
CA TYR A 60 -4.22 4.93 -14.08
C TYR A 60 -3.30 6.14 -14.22
N ASN A 61 -2.13 5.97 -14.84
CA ASN A 61 -1.10 7.02 -14.96
C ASN A 61 -0.71 7.65 -13.61
N VAL A 62 -0.72 6.83 -12.55
CA VAL A 62 -0.34 7.24 -11.18
C VAL A 62 0.35 6.08 -10.48
N GLN A 63 1.39 6.39 -9.71
CA GLN A 63 2.07 5.38 -8.90
C GLN A 63 1.14 4.80 -7.83
N PRO A 64 0.93 3.47 -7.80
CA PRO A 64 0.21 2.84 -6.71
C PRO A 64 0.93 3.03 -5.36
N ILE A 65 0.15 3.01 -4.29
CA ILE A 65 0.67 3.00 -2.91
C ILE A 65 0.93 1.54 -2.52
N ILE A 66 2.06 1.27 -1.88
CA ILE A 66 2.32 -0.02 -1.25
C ILE A 66 1.89 0.06 0.21
N TYR A 67 0.94 -0.82 0.61
CA TYR A 67 0.62 -1.07 2.02
C TYR A 67 1.29 -2.36 2.46
N THR A 68 1.99 -2.29 3.60
CA THR A 68 2.66 -3.45 4.23
C THR A 68 3.07 -3.13 5.67
N ASN A 69 3.58 -4.11 6.40
CA ASN A 69 4.19 -3.92 7.71
C ASN A 69 5.73 -3.74 7.61
N VAL A 70 6.33 -3.24 8.70
CA VAL A 70 7.77 -2.92 8.76
C VAL A 70 8.65 -4.14 8.51
N ASP A 71 8.33 -5.29 9.08
CA ASP A 71 9.13 -6.51 8.90
C ASP A 71 9.11 -6.98 7.45
N PHE A 72 7.93 -7.06 6.84
CA PHE A 72 7.78 -7.49 5.46
C PHE A 72 8.51 -6.54 4.49
N TYR A 73 8.36 -5.21 4.70
CA TYR A 73 9.07 -4.22 3.88
C TYR A 73 10.58 -4.43 3.91
N ASN A 74 11.16 -4.49 5.10
CA ASN A 74 12.61 -4.63 5.26
C ASN A 74 13.15 -5.94 4.69
N ARG A 75 12.43 -7.04 4.87
CA ARG A 75 12.86 -8.36 4.41
C ARG A 75 12.70 -8.57 2.91
N PHE A 76 11.61 -8.11 2.32
CA PHE A 76 11.22 -8.49 0.96
C PHE A 76 11.24 -7.34 -0.03
N LEU A 77 10.89 -6.11 0.37
CA LEU A 77 10.65 -5.01 -0.57
C LEU A 77 11.80 -4.01 -0.65
N SER A 78 12.47 -3.73 0.47
CA SER A 78 13.57 -2.77 0.53
C SER A 78 14.84 -3.29 -0.19
N PRO A 79 15.59 -2.40 -0.87
CA PRO A 79 15.31 -1.00 -1.21
C PRO A 79 14.59 -0.84 -2.57
N GLN A 80 14.24 -1.95 -3.23
CA GLN A 80 13.80 -1.97 -4.64
C GLN A 80 12.56 -1.12 -4.90
N PHE A 81 11.70 -0.94 -3.89
CA PHE A 81 10.44 -0.22 -4.00
C PHE A 81 10.43 1.12 -3.25
N ASP A 82 11.60 1.67 -2.90
CA ASP A 82 11.69 2.93 -2.17
C ASP A 82 11.15 4.14 -2.96
N GLY A 83 10.99 4.02 -4.27
CA GLY A 83 10.38 5.04 -5.13
C GLY A 83 8.86 5.12 -5.07
N TYR A 84 8.17 4.09 -4.55
CA TYR A 84 6.72 4.09 -4.43
C TYR A 84 6.24 4.72 -3.13
N PRO A 85 5.06 5.40 -3.11
CA PRO A 85 4.43 5.84 -1.87
C PRO A 85 4.20 4.66 -0.93
N LEU A 86 4.47 4.85 0.37
CA LEU A 86 4.36 3.78 1.36
C LEU A 86 3.27 4.09 2.39
N TRP A 87 2.37 3.14 2.59
CA TRP A 87 1.44 3.07 3.70
C TRP A 87 1.91 1.96 4.64
N ILE A 88 2.48 2.33 5.78
CA ILE A 88 3.15 1.39 6.66
C ILE A 88 2.32 1.06 7.90
N ALA A 89 2.07 -0.22 8.16
CA ALA A 89 1.51 -0.70 9.42
C ALA A 89 2.64 -0.90 10.44
N HIS A 90 2.54 -0.24 11.58
CA HIS A 90 3.46 -0.41 12.70
C HIS A 90 2.75 -0.04 14.00
N TYR A 91 2.25 -1.03 14.70
CA TYR A 91 1.55 -0.85 15.97
C TYR A 91 2.55 -0.68 17.12
N PHE A 92 2.10 -0.06 18.21
CA PHE A 92 2.88 0.19 19.44
C PHE A 92 4.18 0.98 19.24
N ALA A 93 4.33 1.69 18.12
CA ALA A 93 5.43 2.61 17.91
C ALA A 93 5.10 4.00 18.47
N ASN A 94 6.07 4.63 19.14
CA ASN A 94 5.89 5.98 19.69
C ASN A 94 6.26 7.04 18.66
N GLY A 95 5.32 7.93 18.36
CA GLY A 95 5.52 9.15 17.56
C GLY A 95 5.64 8.95 16.06
N LYS A 96 6.24 7.86 15.59
CA LYS A 96 6.40 7.56 14.16
C LYS A 96 6.72 6.07 13.92
N PRO A 97 6.45 5.55 12.70
CA PRO A 97 6.85 4.18 12.37
C PRO A 97 8.38 4.06 12.30
N ARG A 98 8.90 2.91 12.73
CA ARG A 98 10.35 2.61 12.71
C ARG A 98 10.76 2.03 11.36
N ILE A 99 10.73 2.88 10.33
CA ILE A 99 11.14 2.53 8.96
C ILE A 99 12.19 3.51 8.45
N GLY A 100 13.21 3.03 7.75
CA GLY A 100 14.37 3.81 7.30
C GLY A 100 14.17 4.64 6.03
N ARG A 101 12.90 4.86 5.61
CA ARG A 101 12.56 5.64 4.41
C ARG A 101 11.35 6.53 4.62
N LYS A 102 11.06 7.40 3.64
CA LYS A 102 9.82 8.18 3.61
C LYS A 102 8.59 7.25 3.56
N TRP A 103 7.55 7.65 4.27
CA TRP A 103 6.25 7.03 4.27
C TRP A 103 5.17 8.10 4.05
N SER A 104 4.05 7.71 3.45
CA SER A 104 2.92 8.60 3.19
C SER A 104 1.82 8.43 4.24
N PHE A 105 1.52 7.18 4.62
CA PHE A 105 0.54 6.85 5.64
C PHE A 105 1.14 5.91 6.67
N TRP A 106 0.70 6.06 7.90
CA TRP A 106 1.03 5.17 9.00
C TRP A 106 -0.23 4.66 9.67
N GLN A 107 -0.49 3.35 9.54
CA GLN A 107 -1.50 2.65 10.34
C GLN A 107 -0.88 2.33 11.69
N HIS A 108 -1.29 3.06 12.71
CA HIS A 108 -0.70 2.97 14.04
C HIS A 108 -1.53 2.15 15.03
N SER A 109 -2.76 1.78 14.67
CA SER A 109 -3.64 0.92 15.46
C SER A 109 -4.61 0.16 14.57
N GLU A 110 -4.94 -1.07 14.98
CA GLU A 110 -6.01 -1.91 14.41
C GLU A 110 -7.13 -2.18 15.45
N THR A 111 -7.05 -1.55 16.61
CA THR A 111 -7.98 -1.73 17.73
C THR A 111 -8.62 -0.43 18.17
N GLY A 112 -8.76 0.52 17.22
CA GLY A 112 -9.42 1.79 17.46
C GLY A 112 -10.93 1.63 17.71
N HIS A 113 -11.51 2.57 18.43
CA HIS A 113 -12.94 2.67 18.64
C HIS A 113 -13.45 4.02 18.10
N VAL A 114 -14.55 3.96 17.37
CA VAL A 114 -15.25 5.15 16.84
C VAL A 114 -16.72 5.06 17.20
N ASN A 115 -17.28 6.15 17.69
CA ASN A 115 -18.70 6.20 18.01
C ASN A 115 -19.57 5.85 16.81
N GLY A 116 -20.50 4.91 16.99
CA GLY A 116 -21.40 4.45 15.95
C GLY A 116 -20.88 3.24 15.14
N ILE A 117 -19.68 2.74 15.45
CA ILE A 117 -19.14 1.49 14.89
C ILE A 117 -18.90 0.51 16.03
N ASP A 118 -19.62 -0.63 15.99
CA ASP A 118 -19.57 -1.67 17.02
C ASP A 118 -18.51 -2.74 16.72
N ALA A 119 -17.35 -2.30 16.21
CA ALA A 119 -16.20 -3.13 15.89
C ALA A 119 -14.91 -2.32 16.04
N PHE A 120 -13.77 -2.99 16.09
CA PHE A 120 -12.48 -2.33 15.98
C PHE A 120 -12.29 -1.74 14.59
N VAL A 121 -11.63 -0.57 14.55
CA VAL A 121 -11.28 0.12 13.31
C VAL A 121 -9.80 0.47 13.28
N ASP A 122 -9.26 0.58 12.09
CA ASP A 122 -7.88 0.99 11.88
C ASP A 122 -7.74 2.51 12.01
N PHE A 123 -6.74 2.95 12.77
CA PHE A 123 -6.36 4.36 12.83
C PHE A 123 -5.11 4.62 12.02
N ASN A 124 -5.23 5.62 11.15
CA ASN A 124 -4.18 6.01 10.23
C ASN A 124 -3.89 7.50 10.32
N VAL A 125 -2.65 7.88 10.04
CA VAL A 125 -2.22 9.27 9.91
C VAL A 125 -1.48 9.47 8.59
N PHE A 126 -1.77 10.58 7.92
CA PHE A 126 -1.04 11.01 6.74
C PHE A 126 0.19 11.84 7.14
N ASN A 127 1.33 11.59 6.50
CA ASN A 127 2.58 12.30 6.76
C ASN A 127 2.70 13.58 5.92
N GLY A 128 1.87 14.55 6.23
CA GLY A 128 1.86 15.83 5.52
C GLY A 128 0.65 16.68 5.90
N ASP A 129 0.55 17.84 5.27
CA ASP A 129 -0.58 18.73 5.38
C ASP A 129 -1.66 18.43 4.32
N SER A 130 -2.76 19.16 4.36
CA SER A 130 -3.86 19.01 3.40
C SER A 130 -3.46 19.34 1.96
N SER A 131 -2.48 20.23 1.76
CA SER A 131 -1.95 20.53 0.42
C SER A 131 -1.17 19.36 -0.15
N ALA A 132 -0.32 18.73 0.66
CA ALA A 132 0.42 17.52 0.29
C ALA A 132 -0.54 16.34 0.03
N PHE A 133 -1.58 16.19 0.84
CA PHE A 133 -2.61 15.17 0.63
C PHE A 133 -3.32 15.34 -0.72
N LYS A 134 -3.77 16.57 -1.04
CA LYS A 134 -4.43 16.88 -2.31
C LYS A 134 -3.56 16.61 -3.54
N LYS A 135 -2.22 16.74 -3.40
CA LYS A 135 -1.27 16.41 -4.49
C LYS A 135 -1.16 14.90 -4.75
N LEU A 136 -1.51 14.07 -3.78
CA LEU A 136 -1.50 12.62 -3.90
C LEU A 136 -2.73 12.10 -4.65
N LEU A 137 -3.85 12.82 -4.61
CA LEU A 137 -5.11 12.41 -5.24
C LEU A 137 -4.99 12.40 -6.78
N LEU A 138 -5.78 11.52 -7.40
CA LEU A 138 -5.92 11.48 -8.86
C LEU A 138 -6.40 12.84 -9.38
N LYS A 139 -5.81 13.27 -10.49
CA LYS A 139 -6.17 14.51 -11.17
C LYS A 139 -7.12 14.22 -12.33
N GLU A 140 -7.79 15.26 -12.78
CA GLU A 140 -8.56 15.25 -14.04
C GLU A 140 -7.67 14.98 -15.25
#